data_6c0b470cb9c3278452b42ba67bed787f
#
_entry.id   6c0b470cb9c3278452b42ba67bed787f
#
_cell.length_a   1.000
_cell.length_b   1.000
_cell.length_c   1.000
_cell.angle_alpha   90.00
_cell.angle_beta   90.00
_cell.angle_gamma   90.00
#
_symmetry.space_group_name_H-M   'P 1'
#
loop_
_entity.id
_entity.type
_entity.pdbx_description
1 polymer ?
#
loop_
_entity_poly.entity_id
_entity_poly.type
_entity_poly.pdbx_seq_one_letter_code
_entity_poly.pdbx_strand_id
1 'polypeptide(L)'
;IINFFASWCAPCRVEHEVLEKYSKDQIIIGIAYKDDISSVKRFLKELGDPYDVLMLDPKGRAAIDLGLYGVPETYFIDSKGKIKYRQVGPLTVKKFENILKSLKVN
;
A
#
# COMPACT_ATOMS: atom_id res chain seq x y z
N ILE A 1 0.35 6.12 5.43
CA ILE A 1 0.79 4.86 4.82
C ILE A 1 0.61 4.97 3.32
N ILE A 2 1.68 4.67 2.57
CA ILE A 2 1.62 4.60 1.11
C ILE A 2 1.81 3.15 0.69
N ASN A 3 0.84 2.62 -0.02
CA ASN A 3 0.86 1.24 -0.49
C ASN A 3 0.91 1.20 -2.01
N PHE A 4 1.98 0.63 -2.55
CA PHE A 4 2.08 0.35 -3.98
C PHE A 4 1.49 -1.03 -4.25
N PHE A 5 0.54 -1.10 -5.14
CA PHE A 5 -0.16 -2.33 -5.47
C PHE A 5 -0.46 -2.40 -6.97
N ALA A 6 -1.01 -3.52 -7.42
CA ALA A 6 -1.53 -3.65 -8.77
C ALA A 6 -2.67 -4.66 -8.77
N SER A 7 -3.65 -4.43 -9.64
CA SER A 7 -4.79 -5.35 -9.78
C SER A 7 -4.36 -6.72 -10.30
N TRP A 8 -3.27 -6.77 -11.07
CA TRP A 8 -2.74 -8.01 -11.65
C TRP A 8 -1.80 -8.78 -10.71
N CYS A 9 -1.56 -8.27 -9.50
CA CYS A 9 -0.58 -8.79 -8.56
C CYS A 9 -1.26 -9.71 -7.53
N ALA A 10 -0.96 -11.00 -7.55
CA ALA A 10 -1.57 -11.98 -6.65
C ALA A 10 -1.24 -11.72 -5.16
N PRO A 11 0.02 -11.46 -4.76
CA PRO A 11 0.33 -11.12 -3.38
C PRO A 11 -0.39 -9.85 -2.89
N CYS A 12 -0.64 -8.88 -3.79
CA CYS A 12 -1.40 -7.69 -3.46
C CYS A 12 -2.84 -8.02 -3.07
N ARG A 13 -3.44 -9.01 -3.73
CA ARG A 13 -4.79 -9.47 -3.40
C ARG A 13 -4.87 -10.10 -2.01
N VAL A 14 -3.86 -10.86 -1.65
CA VAL A 14 -3.78 -11.50 -0.33
C VAL A 14 -3.62 -10.44 0.77
N GLU A 15 -2.76 -9.45 0.54
CA GLU A 15 -2.50 -8.37 1.48
C GLU A 15 -3.70 -7.45 1.67
N HIS A 16 -4.55 -7.32 0.67
CA HIS A 16 -5.61 -6.32 0.62
C HIS A 16 -6.55 -6.37 1.82
N GLU A 17 -6.83 -7.55 2.31
CA GLU A 17 -7.65 -7.79 3.49
C GLU A 17 -7.05 -7.14 4.74
N VAL A 18 -5.73 -7.16 4.86
CA VAL A 18 -5.01 -6.52 5.96
C VAL A 18 -5.18 -5.00 5.91
N LEU A 19 -5.03 -4.42 4.71
CA LEU A 19 -5.22 -2.98 4.52
C LEU A 19 -6.66 -2.57 4.86
N GLU A 20 -7.65 -3.36 4.46
CA GLU A 20 -9.05 -3.13 4.80
C GLU A 20 -9.25 -3.07 6.30
N LYS A 21 -8.65 -4.00 7.04
CA LYS A 21 -8.78 -4.06 8.48
C LYS A 21 -8.28 -2.78 9.17
N TYR A 22 -7.15 -2.23 8.69
CA TYR A 22 -6.53 -1.06 9.32
C TYR A 22 -6.98 0.27 8.71
N SER A 23 -7.79 0.26 7.65
CA SER A 23 -8.21 1.48 6.95
C SER A 23 -9.02 2.44 7.81
N LYS A 24 -9.69 1.94 8.85
CA LYS A 24 -10.47 2.77 9.76
C LYS A 24 -9.61 3.60 10.71
N ASP A 25 -8.43 3.11 11.03
CA ASP A 25 -7.55 3.72 12.01
C ASP A 25 -6.34 4.42 11.39
N GLN A 26 -6.06 4.17 10.11
CA GLN A 26 -4.89 4.68 9.42
C GLN A 26 -5.28 5.36 8.12
N ILE A 27 -4.56 6.42 7.78
CA ILE A 27 -4.69 7.04 6.44
C ILE A 27 -3.84 6.24 5.47
N ILE A 28 -4.46 5.72 4.42
CA ILE A 28 -3.78 4.88 3.44
C ILE A 28 -3.92 5.49 2.05
N ILE A 29 -2.77 5.74 1.43
CA ILE A 29 -2.71 6.22 0.04
C ILE A 29 -2.31 5.03 -0.82
N GLY A 30 -3.14 4.70 -1.81
CA GLY A 30 -2.85 3.64 -2.75
C GLY A 30 -2.26 4.19 -4.04
N ILE A 31 -1.18 3.59 -4.50
CA ILE A 31 -0.59 3.91 -5.80
C ILE A 31 -0.62 2.64 -6.65
N ALA A 32 -1.41 2.68 -7.72
CA ALA A 32 -1.57 1.54 -8.63
C ALA A 32 -0.43 1.54 -9.65
N TYR A 33 0.49 0.59 -9.49
CA TYR A 33 1.71 0.45 -10.25
C TYR A 33 1.43 -0.26 -11.58
N LYS A 34 1.79 0.40 -12.68
CA LYS A 34 1.65 -0.14 -14.05
C LYS A 34 0.27 -0.77 -14.28
N ASP A 35 -0.76 0.02 -14.01
CA ASP A 35 -2.14 -0.44 -14.04
C ASP A 35 -3.02 0.61 -14.70
N ASP A 36 -4.25 0.24 -14.99
CA ASP A 36 -5.25 1.14 -15.56
C ASP A 36 -6.44 1.32 -14.62
N ILE A 37 -7.14 2.44 -14.77
CA ILE A 37 -8.22 2.80 -13.84
C ILE A 37 -9.38 1.80 -13.85
N SER A 38 -9.68 1.21 -15.00
CA SER A 38 -10.79 0.24 -15.11
C SER A 38 -10.49 -1.02 -14.31
N SER A 39 -9.29 -1.56 -14.44
CA SER A 39 -8.85 -2.75 -13.72
C SER A 39 -8.77 -2.48 -12.22
N VAL A 40 -8.25 -1.30 -11.84
CA VAL A 40 -8.15 -0.90 -10.44
C VAL A 40 -9.53 -0.76 -9.82
N LYS A 41 -10.46 -0.11 -10.48
CA LYS A 41 -11.85 0.02 -9.99
C LYS A 41 -12.52 -1.32 -9.77
N ARG A 42 -12.30 -2.26 -10.70
CA ARG A 42 -12.84 -3.60 -10.59
C ARG A 42 -12.26 -4.33 -9.38
N PHE A 43 -10.96 -4.22 -9.20
CA PHE A 43 -10.24 -4.78 -8.06
C PHE A 43 -10.80 -4.25 -6.73
N LEU A 44 -10.97 -2.94 -6.61
CA LEU A 44 -11.47 -2.30 -5.39
C LEU A 44 -12.95 -2.62 -5.13
N LYS A 45 -13.75 -2.75 -6.19
CA LYS A 45 -15.15 -3.15 -6.06
C LYS A 45 -15.28 -4.58 -5.55
N GLU A 46 -14.41 -5.46 -6.01
CA GLU A 46 -14.41 -6.87 -5.64
C GLU A 46 -13.87 -7.10 -4.23
N LEU A 47 -12.77 -6.44 -3.86
CA LEU A 47 -12.05 -6.71 -2.62
C LEU A 47 -12.19 -5.63 -1.55
N GLY A 48 -12.84 -4.52 -1.87
CA GLY A 48 -12.97 -3.38 -0.97
C GLY A 48 -11.98 -2.27 -1.27
N ASP A 49 -12.28 -1.06 -0.79
CA ASP A 49 -11.44 0.13 -1.02
C ASP A 49 -10.92 0.68 0.30
N PRO A 50 -9.70 0.30 0.71
CA PRO A 50 -9.11 0.81 1.95
C PRO A 50 -8.42 2.16 1.78
N TYR A 51 -8.38 2.72 0.57
CA TYR A 51 -7.57 3.88 0.26
C TYR A 51 -8.34 5.19 0.46
N ASP A 52 -7.76 6.12 1.21
CA ASP A 52 -8.28 7.48 1.33
C ASP A 52 -7.99 8.28 0.06
N VAL A 53 -6.87 8.00 -0.57
CA VAL A 53 -6.47 8.60 -1.85
C VAL A 53 -5.96 7.49 -2.75
N LEU A 54 -6.39 7.52 -4.00
CA LEU A 54 -5.93 6.57 -5.02
C LEU A 54 -5.22 7.34 -6.12
N MET A 55 -4.00 6.91 -6.44
CA MET A 55 -3.20 7.48 -7.52
C MET A 55 -2.80 6.38 -8.48
N LEU A 56 -2.60 6.76 -9.74
CA LEU A 56 -2.14 5.84 -10.76
C LEU A 56 -0.69 6.14 -11.12
N ASP A 57 0.10 5.09 -11.30
CA ASP A 57 1.48 5.16 -11.77
C ASP A 57 1.61 4.26 -13.00
N PRO A 58 0.97 4.63 -14.12
CA PRO A 58 0.81 3.72 -15.27
C PRO A 58 2.14 3.32 -15.92
N LYS A 59 3.15 4.18 -15.83
CA LYS A 59 4.47 3.92 -16.42
C LYS A 59 5.52 3.51 -15.39
N GLY A 60 5.15 3.43 -14.11
CA GLY A 60 6.06 3.06 -13.05
C GLY A 60 7.08 4.13 -12.69
N ARG A 61 6.82 5.40 -12.98
CA ARG A 61 7.77 6.49 -12.70
C ARG A 61 7.91 6.78 -11.22
N ALA A 62 6.79 6.83 -10.50
CA ALA A 62 6.84 7.03 -9.05
C ALA A 62 7.58 5.88 -8.37
N ALA A 63 7.36 4.66 -8.85
CA ALA A 63 8.06 3.48 -8.36
C ALA A 63 9.57 3.59 -8.56
N ILE A 64 10.00 4.04 -9.73
CA ILE A 64 11.43 4.26 -10.02
C ILE A 64 12.02 5.29 -9.08
N ASP A 65 11.34 6.42 -8.90
CA ASP A 65 11.83 7.51 -8.03
C ASP A 65 12.00 7.08 -6.58
N LEU A 66 11.14 6.18 -6.11
CA LEU A 66 11.21 5.66 -4.75
C LEU A 66 12.09 4.41 -4.61
N GLY A 67 12.63 3.91 -5.71
CA GLY A 67 13.48 2.72 -5.70
C GLY A 67 12.71 1.44 -5.42
N LEU A 68 11.49 1.34 -5.93
CA LEU A 68 10.64 0.16 -5.74
C LEU A 68 11.26 -1.07 -6.39
N TYR A 69 11.25 -2.19 -5.67
CA TYR A 69 11.66 -3.47 -6.24
C TYR A 69 10.52 -4.17 -6.99
N GLY A 70 9.29 -3.93 -6.57
CA GLY A 70 8.11 -4.55 -7.17
C GLY A 70 6.88 -4.24 -6.33
N VAL A 71 5.80 -4.99 -6.53
CA VAL A 71 4.58 -4.86 -5.74
C VAL A 71 4.26 -6.19 -5.05
N PRO A 72 3.68 -6.16 -3.85
CA PRO A 72 3.36 -4.96 -3.08
C PRO A 72 4.56 -4.42 -2.30
N GLU A 73 4.59 -3.12 -2.09
CA GLU A 73 5.50 -2.46 -1.15
C GLU A 73 4.72 -1.39 -0.39
N THR A 74 5.05 -1.25 0.89
CA THR A 74 4.33 -0.31 1.76
C THR A 74 5.31 0.55 2.53
N TYR A 75 5.08 1.86 2.50
CA TYR A 75 5.88 2.86 3.18
C TYR A 75 5.09 3.44 4.33
N PHE A 76 5.68 3.42 5.52
CA PHE A 76 5.12 4.01 6.72
C PHE A 76 5.81 5.35 6.95
N ILE A 77 5.02 6.43 6.90
CA ILE A 77 5.52 7.81 6.86
C ILE A 77 5.03 8.55 8.10
N ASP A 78 5.92 9.31 8.75
CA ASP A 78 5.56 10.08 9.93
C ASP A 78 4.85 11.39 9.55
N SER A 79 4.43 12.16 10.56
CA SER A 79 3.71 13.43 10.37
C SER A 79 4.58 14.51 9.69
N LYS A 80 5.87 14.30 9.63
CA LYS A 80 6.82 15.22 8.98
C LYS A 80 7.15 14.82 7.55
N GLY A 81 6.53 13.75 7.05
CA GLY A 81 6.75 13.26 5.71
C GLY A 81 7.98 12.37 5.55
N LYS A 82 8.58 11.92 6.64
CA LYS A 82 9.75 11.03 6.59
C LYS A 82 9.32 9.57 6.56
N ILE A 83 9.99 8.79 5.73
CA ILE A 83 9.78 7.35 5.67
C ILE A 83 10.43 6.70 6.89
N LYS A 84 9.60 6.10 7.75
CA LYS A 84 10.07 5.44 8.98
C LYS A 84 10.26 3.93 8.80
N TYR A 85 9.52 3.34 7.90
CA TYR A 85 9.63 1.91 7.64
C TYR A 85 9.19 1.61 6.21
N ARG A 86 9.85 0.64 5.59
CA ARG A 86 9.51 0.16 4.25
C ARG A 86 9.34 -1.36 4.31
N GLN A 87 8.15 -1.83 4.01
CA GLN A 87 7.87 -3.26 3.92
C GLN A 87 7.91 -3.68 2.46
N VAL A 88 8.87 -4.52 2.10
CA VAL A 88 8.96 -5.15 0.79
C VAL A 88 8.22 -6.48 0.86
N GLY A 89 7.27 -6.68 -0.05
CA GLY A 89 6.42 -7.86 -0.04
C GLY A 89 5.13 -7.65 0.76
N PRO A 90 4.27 -8.70 0.81
CA PRO A 90 2.95 -8.55 1.42
C PRO A 90 3.00 -8.39 2.94
N LEU A 91 2.07 -7.58 3.45
CA LEU A 91 1.84 -7.39 4.87
C LEU A 91 0.94 -8.50 5.41
N THR A 92 1.23 -8.94 6.63
CA THR A 92 0.32 -9.75 7.43
C THR A 92 -0.18 -8.88 8.58
N VAL A 93 -1.25 -9.31 9.26
CA VAL A 93 -1.75 -8.60 10.44
C VAL A 93 -0.64 -8.46 11.48
N LYS A 94 0.10 -9.54 11.72
CA LYS A 94 1.19 -9.54 12.70
C LYS A 94 2.31 -8.56 12.35
N LYS A 95 2.73 -8.54 11.09
CA LYS A 95 3.75 -7.59 10.61
C LYS A 95 3.27 -6.15 10.76
N PHE A 96 2.02 -5.90 10.39
CA PHE A 96 1.43 -4.56 10.49
C PHE A 96 1.41 -4.09 11.94
N GLU A 97 0.95 -4.93 12.85
CA GLU A 97 0.94 -4.61 14.28
C GLU A 97 2.33 -4.32 14.81
N ASN A 98 3.30 -5.16 14.47
CA ASN A 98 4.69 -4.98 14.92
C ASN A 98 5.29 -3.68 14.42
N ILE A 99 5.02 -3.32 13.17
CA ILE A 99 5.50 -2.06 12.59
C ILE A 99 4.88 -0.87 13.33
N LEU A 100 3.57 -0.88 13.56
CA LEU A 100 2.90 0.20 14.27
C LEU A 100 3.43 0.35 15.70
N LYS A 101 3.68 -0.75 16.39
CA LYS A 101 4.25 -0.71 17.73
C LYS A 101 5.64 -0.09 17.74
N SER A 102 6.49 -0.45 16.77
CA SER A 102 7.85 0.11 16.69
C SER A 102 7.83 1.61 16.43
N LEU A 103 6.87 2.09 15.65
CA LEU A 103 6.73 3.52 15.36
C LEU A 103 6.24 4.32 16.57
N LYS A 104 5.43 3.72 17.42
CA LYS A 104 4.92 4.39 18.64
C LYS A 104 5.95 4.52 19.75
N VAL A 105 6.95 3.66 19.77
CA VAL A 105 7.98 3.66 20.82
C VAL A 105 9.01 4.77 20.58
N ASN A 106 9.10 5.26 19.37
CA ASN A 106 10.03 6.34 19.02
C ASN A 106 9.30 7.67 19.00
#